data_e80701141841b814ab20aeb08fb90195
#
_entry.id   e80701141841b814ab20aeb08fb90195
#
_cell.length_a   1.000
_cell.length_b   1.000
_cell.length_c   1.000
_cell.angle_alpha   90.00
_cell.angle_beta   90.00
_cell.angle_gamma   90.00
#
_symmetry.space_group_name_H-M   'P 1'
#
loop_
_entity.id
_entity.type
_entity.pdbx_description
1 polymer ?
#
loop_
_entity_poly.entity_id
_entity_poly.type
_entity_poly.pdbx_seq_one_letter_code
_entity_poly.pdbx_strand_id
1 'polypeptide(L)'
;QASVSDYHIWPWIIGASLILLFVVIGVFLLIRNKLQPSITTGLGNDMRTPYQIAFDEILRIEYLNLPASGQFKEHSTLITECIRIYLRNGFGVPAMDLTTSEICNALKTSEFIDPYATKAIAILQECDLVKFTSMNPTEREASKCTSETIQLITDTKRLVNGNGRQEKC
;
A
#
# COMPACT_ATOMS: atom_id res chain seq x y z
N GLN A 1 -37.50 -28.90 -45.52
CA GLN A 1 -36.18 -29.44 -45.15
C GLN A 1 -35.38 -28.26 -44.59
N ALA A 2 -35.38 -28.09 -43.28
CA ALA A 2 -34.53 -27.11 -42.60
C ALA A 2 -33.17 -27.75 -42.37
N SER A 3 -32.10 -27.11 -42.82
CA SER A 3 -30.74 -27.60 -42.81
C SER A 3 -30.16 -27.66 -41.38
N VAL A 4 -29.74 -28.85 -40.99
CA VAL A 4 -29.11 -29.22 -39.70
C VAL A 4 -27.62 -28.85 -39.67
N SER A 5 -27.23 -27.64 -40.11
CA SER A 5 -25.81 -27.29 -40.18
C SER A 5 -25.33 -26.19 -39.23
N ASP A 6 -26.21 -25.65 -38.38
CA ASP A 6 -25.85 -24.50 -37.55
C ASP A 6 -25.29 -24.82 -36.15
N TYR A 7 -25.21 -26.11 -35.77
CA TYR A 7 -24.74 -26.50 -34.44
C TYR A 7 -23.22 -26.64 -34.29
N HIS A 8 -22.45 -26.51 -35.38
CA HIS A 8 -21.01 -26.76 -35.36
C HIS A 8 -20.14 -25.52 -35.08
N ILE A 9 -20.72 -24.33 -35.16
CA ILE A 9 -19.99 -23.07 -34.95
C ILE A 9 -20.06 -22.58 -33.50
N TRP A 10 -21.05 -22.99 -32.73
CA TRP A 10 -21.28 -22.57 -31.36
C TRP A 10 -20.13 -22.91 -30.37
N PRO A 11 -19.56 -24.15 -30.38
CA PRO A 11 -18.44 -24.46 -29.50
C PRO A 11 -17.19 -23.62 -29.80
N TRP A 12 -16.97 -23.24 -31.07
CA TRP A 12 -15.84 -22.41 -31.48
C TRP A 12 -16.00 -20.95 -31.00
N ILE A 13 -17.23 -20.43 -31.05
CA ILE A 13 -17.55 -19.08 -30.55
C ILE A 13 -17.38 -19.00 -29.04
N ILE A 14 -17.83 -20.02 -28.30
CA ILE A 14 -17.64 -20.12 -26.85
C ILE A 14 -16.15 -20.22 -26.49
N GLY A 15 -15.39 -21.05 -27.22
CA GLY A 15 -13.95 -21.17 -27.02
C GLY A 15 -13.19 -19.86 -27.29
N ALA A 16 -13.51 -19.17 -28.37
CA ALA A 16 -12.92 -17.87 -28.71
C ALA A 16 -13.27 -16.79 -27.67
N SER A 17 -14.51 -16.77 -27.15
CA SER A 17 -14.94 -15.85 -26.10
C SER A 17 -14.20 -16.08 -24.78
N LEU A 18 -13.97 -17.34 -24.38
CA LEU A 18 -13.20 -17.68 -23.18
C LEU A 18 -11.73 -17.25 -23.32
N ILE A 19 -11.12 -17.47 -24.46
CA ILE A 19 -9.73 -17.06 -24.72
C ILE A 19 -9.62 -15.53 -24.67
N LEU A 20 -10.56 -14.81 -25.28
CA LEU A 20 -10.58 -13.35 -25.24
C LEU A 20 -10.72 -12.82 -23.80
N LEU A 21 -11.59 -13.45 -23.00
CA LEU A 21 -11.77 -13.09 -21.59
C LEU A 21 -10.48 -13.31 -20.80
N PHE A 22 -9.79 -14.44 -21.00
CA PHE A 22 -8.50 -14.71 -20.35
C PHE A 22 -7.42 -13.72 -20.76
N VAL A 23 -7.38 -13.33 -22.04
CA VAL A 23 -6.44 -12.31 -22.53
C VAL A 23 -6.73 -10.95 -21.90
N VAL A 24 -8.00 -10.54 -21.82
CA VAL A 24 -8.39 -9.27 -21.19
C VAL A 24 -8.05 -9.27 -19.71
N ILE A 25 -8.34 -10.36 -18.99
CA ILE A 25 -7.97 -10.49 -17.57
C ILE A 25 -6.45 -10.50 -17.41
N GLY A 26 -5.72 -11.23 -18.25
CA GLY A 26 -4.25 -11.26 -18.23
C GLY A 26 -3.64 -9.89 -18.50
N VAL A 27 -4.12 -9.17 -19.51
CA VAL A 27 -3.68 -7.81 -19.82
C VAL A 27 -4.06 -6.85 -18.68
N PHE A 28 -5.26 -6.97 -18.11
CA PHE A 28 -5.70 -6.17 -16.97
C PHE A 28 -4.80 -6.42 -15.74
N LEU A 29 -4.47 -7.67 -15.42
CA LEU A 29 -3.55 -8.01 -14.33
C LEU A 29 -2.12 -7.53 -14.60
N LEU A 30 -1.63 -7.60 -15.86
CA LEU A 30 -0.32 -7.08 -16.24
C LEU A 30 -0.26 -5.55 -16.17
N ILE A 31 -1.33 -4.86 -16.59
CA ILE A 31 -1.43 -3.40 -16.49
C ILE A 31 -1.52 -3.00 -15.02
N ARG A 32 -2.32 -3.69 -14.23
CA ARG A 32 -2.42 -3.46 -12.79
C ARG A 32 -1.10 -3.70 -12.05
N ASN A 33 -0.34 -4.74 -12.42
CA ASN A 33 1.01 -4.98 -11.88
C ASN A 33 2.06 -3.97 -12.37
N LYS A 34 1.88 -3.40 -13.58
CA LYS A 34 2.79 -2.34 -14.09
C LYS A 34 2.45 -0.96 -13.55
N LEU A 35 1.20 -0.73 -13.15
CA LEU A 35 0.74 0.53 -12.54
C LEU A 35 0.87 0.55 -11.02
N GLN A 36 1.17 -0.59 -10.40
CA GLN A 36 1.79 -0.55 -9.08
C GLN A 36 3.27 -0.21 -9.31
N PRO A 37 3.73 1.02 -9.00
CA PRO A 37 5.14 1.23 -8.80
C PRO A 37 5.52 0.30 -7.65
N SER A 38 6.11 -0.83 -8.00
CA SER A 38 6.76 -1.67 -7.00
C SER A 38 7.68 -0.72 -6.26
N ILE A 39 7.38 -0.43 -5.00
CA ILE A 39 8.39 0.05 -4.08
C ILE A 39 9.32 -1.14 -3.98
N THR A 40 10.22 -1.19 -4.98
CA THR A 40 11.22 -2.23 -5.10
C THR A 40 11.96 -2.17 -3.78
N THR A 41 11.85 -3.22 -3.03
CA THR A 41 12.72 -3.54 -1.91
C THR A 41 14.14 -3.61 -2.47
N GLY A 42 14.69 -2.44 -2.75
CA GLY A 42 16.09 -2.28 -3.11
C GLY A 42 16.94 -2.53 -1.87
N LEU A 43 17.14 -3.79 -1.55
CA LEU A 43 18.29 -4.27 -0.78
C LEU A 43 19.54 -4.16 -1.66
N GLY A 44 19.72 -3.04 -2.34
CA GLY A 44 20.85 -2.76 -3.18
C GLY A 44 21.10 -1.27 -3.25
N ASN A 45 21.99 -0.76 -2.41
CA ASN A 45 22.72 0.50 -2.58
C ASN A 45 21.88 1.81 -2.65
N ASP A 46 20.69 1.85 -2.10
CA ASP A 46 20.00 3.13 -1.88
C ASP A 46 20.61 3.78 -0.63
N MET A 47 21.43 4.81 -0.83
CA MET A 47 22.08 5.56 0.26
C MET A 47 21.09 6.43 1.06
N ARG A 48 19.82 6.45 0.68
CA ARG A 48 18.79 7.23 1.37
C ARG A 48 18.44 6.58 2.71
N THR A 49 18.23 7.41 3.71
CA THR A 49 17.73 6.94 5.01
C THR A 49 16.28 6.44 4.91
N PRO A 50 15.84 5.53 5.79
CA PRO A 50 14.43 5.09 5.84
C PRO A 50 13.44 6.25 5.94
N TYR A 51 13.82 7.32 6.64
CA TYR A 51 13.07 8.57 6.70
C TYR A 51 12.91 9.21 5.32
N GLN A 52 14.01 9.36 4.57
CA GLN A 52 13.96 9.99 3.23
C GLN A 52 13.08 9.20 2.27
N ILE A 53 13.20 7.88 2.26
CA ILE A 53 12.38 7.01 1.42
C ILE A 53 10.89 7.17 1.74
N ALA A 54 10.53 7.13 3.03
CA ALA A 54 9.13 7.28 3.45
C ALA A 54 8.60 8.69 3.19
N PHE A 55 9.41 9.71 3.40
CA PHE A 55 9.03 11.10 3.19
C PHE A 55 8.81 11.42 1.70
N ASP A 56 9.70 10.96 0.83
CA ASP A 56 9.53 11.09 -0.63
C ASP A 56 8.25 10.38 -1.10
N GLU A 57 7.99 9.19 -0.56
CA GLU A 57 6.82 8.41 -0.94
C GLU A 57 5.51 9.06 -0.47
N ILE A 58 5.43 9.56 0.75
CA ILE A 58 4.21 10.21 1.23
C ILE A 58 3.94 11.52 0.49
N LEU A 59 4.97 12.28 0.12
CA LEU A 59 4.82 13.47 -0.73
C LEU A 59 4.33 13.10 -2.15
N ARG A 60 4.80 11.97 -2.69
CA ARG A 60 4.29 11.44 -3.97
C ARG A 60 2.80 11.10 -3.86
N ILE A 61 2.38 10.45 -2.78
CA ILE A 61 0.96 10.11 -2.53
C ILE A 61 0.11 11.38 -2.42
N GLU A 62 0.60 12.39 -1.72
CA GLU A 62 -0.06 13.70 -1.62
C GLU A 62 -0.21 14.36 -3.00
N TYR A 63 0.84 14.34 -3.81
CA TYR A 63 0.83 14.91 -5.16
C TYR A 63 -0.17 14.21 -6.09
N LEU A 64 -0.38 12.87 -5.95
CA LEU A 64 -1.35 12.13 -6.73
C LEU A 64 -2.80 12.58 -6.49
N ASN A 65 -3.06 13.20 -5.36
CA ASN A 65 -4.36 13.75 -4.96
C ASN A 65 -5.55 12.80 -5.25
N LEU A 66 -5.37 11.52 -4.97
CA LEU A 66 -6.36 10.47 -5.21
C LEU A 66 -7.72 10.73 -4.54
N PRO A 67 -7.77 11.33 -3.32
CA PRO A 67 -9.04 11.66 -2.67
C PRO A 67 -9.92 12.58 -3.50
N ALA A 68 -9.36 13.57 -4.20
CA ALA A 68 -10.12 14.50 -5.04
C ALA A 68 -10.82 13.79 -6.22
N SER A 69 -10.30 12.64 -6.67
CA SER A 69 -10.91 11.81 -7.70
C SER A 69 -11.75 10.64 -7.15
N GLY A 70 -12.01 10.62 -5.83
CA GLY A 70 -12.80 9.58 -5.16
C GLY A 70 -12.09 8.22 -5.03
N GLN A 71 -10.79 8.15 -5.29
CA GLN A 71 -9.99 6.91 -5.23
C GLN A 71 -9.50 6.63 -3.80
N PHE A 72 -10.42 6.60 -2.83
CA PHE A 72 -10.11 6.47 -1.40
C PHE A 72 -9.43 5.15 -1.04
N LYS A 73 -9.84 4.03 -1.67
CA LYS A 73 -9.26 2.70 -1.40
C LYS A 73 -7.82 2.61 -1.86
N GLU A 74 -7.51 3.18 -3.02
CA GLU A 74 -6.15 3.22 -3.56
C GLU A 74 -5.26 4.13 -2.69
N HIS A 75 -5.76 5.31 -2.33
CA HIS A 75 -5.09 6.20 -1.39
C HIS A 75 -4.73 5.51 -0.08
N SER A 76 -5.72 4.86 0.58
CA SER A 76 -5.51 4.13 1.84
C SER A 76 -4.54 2.95 1.69
N THR A 77 -4.50 2.31 0.52
CA THR A 77 -3.54 1.24 0.23
C THR A 77 -2.13 1.77 0.18
N LEU A 78 -1.89 2.88 -0.52
CA LEU A 78 -0.57 3.50 -0.62
C LEU A 78 -0.07 4.03 0.73
N ILE A 79 -0.94 4.67 1.53
CA ILE A 79 -0.61 5.10 2.90
C ILE A 79 -0.20 3.90 3.76
N THR A 80 -0.99 2.82 3.74
CA THR A 80 -0.68 1.60 4.51
C THR A 80 0.68 1.03 4.12
N GLU A 81 0.98 0.95 2.82
CA GLU A 81 2.24 0.43 2.30
C GLU A 81 3.43 1.30 2.70
N CYS A 82 3.29 2.62 2.59
CA CYS A 82 4.30 3.58 3.02
C CYS A 82 4.67 3.41 4.51
N ILE A 83 3.66 3.33 5.39
CA ILE A 83 3.88 3.14 6.83
C ILE A 83 4.54 1.78 7.11
N ARG A 84 4.10 0.70 6.48
CA ARG A 84 4.65 -0.65 6.68
C ARG A 84 6.12 -0.73 6.27
N ILE A 85 6.48 -0.14 5.13
CA ILE A 85 7.87 -0.06 4.68
C ILE A 85 8.70 0.77 5.64
N TYR A 86 8.17 1.90 6.12
CA TYR A 86 8.85 2.76 7.09
C TYR A 86 9.10 2.04 8.41
N LEU A 87 8.12 1.31 8.95
CA LEU A 87 8.26 0.52 10.18
C LEU A 87 9.32 -0.58 10.02
N ARG A 88 9.34 -1.26 8.86
CA ARG A 88 10.34 -2.29 8.58
C ARG A 88 11.75 -1.71 8.49
N ASN A 89 11.93 -0.68 7.68
CA ASN A 89 13.26 -0.15 7.37
C ASN A 89 13.84 0.72 8.48
N GLY A 90 12.98 1.42 9.23
CA GLY A 90 13.40 2.34 10.28
C GLY A 90 13.47 1.73 11.68
N PHE A 91 12.65 0.70 11.94
CA PHE A 91 12.48 0.15 13.29
C PHE A 91 12.62 -1.37 13.34
N GLY A 92 12.92 -2.04 12.22
CA GLY A 92 13.08 -3.49 12.17
C GLY A 92 11.81 -4.30 12.41
N VAL A 93 10.63 -3.65 12.42
CA VAL A 93 9.36 -4.35 12.57
C VAL A 93 9.01 -5.04 11.25
N PRO A 94 8.78 -6.36 11.19
CA PRO A 94 8.47 -7.08 9.94
C PRO A 94 7.04 -6.79 9.43
N ALA A 95 6.68 -5.51 9.34
CA ALA A 95 5.32 -5.03 9.10
C ALA A 95 4.76 -5.41 7.72
N MET A 96 5.61 -5.84 6.78
CA MET A 96 5.17 -6.30 5.45
C MET A 96 4.50 -7.68 5.51
N ASP A 97 4.91 -8.52 6.46
CA ASP A 97 4.46 -9.91 6.60
C ASP A 97 3.39 -10.08 7.68
N LEU A 98 3.07 -8.99 8.40
CA LEU A 98 2.15 -8.99 9.52
C LEU A 98 0.80 -8.36 9.15
N THR A 99 -0.27 -8.85 9.78
CA THR A 99 -1.57 -8.16 9.80
C THR A 99 -1.50 -6.89 10.64
N THR A 100 -2.46 -5.98 10.48
CA THR A 100 -2.50 -4.75 11.30
C THR A 100 -2.58 -5.05 12.80
N SER A 101 -3.30 -6.10 13.21
CA SER A 101 -3.37 -6.53 14.61
C SER A 101 -2.03 -7.04 15.13
N GLU A 102 -1.27 -7.77 14.33
CA GLU A 102 0.07 -8.26 14.69
C GLU A 102 1.07 -7.11 14.75
N ILE A 103 0.98 -6.13 13.84
CA ILE A 103 1.77 -4.89 13.91
C ILE A 103 1.48 -4.16 15.22
N CYS A 104 0.20 -4.04 15.62
CA CYS A 104 -0.18 -3.43 16.89
C CYS A 104 0.51 -4.10 18.09
N ASN A 105 0.57 -5.43 18.10
CA ASN A 105 1.24 -6.17 19.16
C ASN A 105 2.75 -6.01 19.11
N ALA A 106 3.35 -6.07 17.92
CA ALA A 106 4.79 -5.87 17.73
C ALA A 106 5.25 -4.47 18.18
N LEU A 107 4.49 -3.43 17.87
CA LEU A 107 4.80 -2.06 18.27
C LEU A 107 4.69 -1.85 19.79
N LYS A 108 3.74 -2.50 20.47
CA LYS A 108 3.60 -2.43 21.92
C LYS A 108 4.75 -3.09 22.67
N THR A 109 5.42 -4.07 22.05
CA THR A 109 6.56 -4.80 22.63
C THR A 109 7.91 -4.27 22.18
N SER A 110 7.94 -3.37 21.21
CA SER A 110 9.15 -2.77 20.66
C SER A 110 9.56 -1.52 21.46
N GLU A 111 10.82 -1.08 21.27
CA GLU A 111 11.31 0.21 21.80
C GLU A 111 10.68 1.44 21.09
N PHE A 112 9.68 1.21 20.24
CA PHE A 112 8.95 2.28 19.59
C PHE A 112 8.17 3.07 20.62
N ILE A 113 8.51 4.36 20.78
CA ILE A 113 7.97 5.21 21.84
C ILE A 113 6.45 5.31 21.71
N ASP A 114 5.75 5.06 22.81
CA ASP A 114 4.31 4.87 22.92
C ASP A 114 3.42 5.85 22.13
N PRO A 115 3.62 7.20 22.12
CA PRO A 115 2.72 8.07 21.36
C PRO A 115 2.78 7.83 19.85
N TYR A 116 3.93 7.44 19.31
CA TYR A 116 4.09 7.19 17.86
C TYR A 116 3.54 5.83 17.46
N ALA A 117 3.69 4.82 18.33
CA ALA A 117 3.07 3.50 18.12
C ALA A 117 1.56 3.62 18.04
N THR A 118 0.94 4.30 18.99
CA THR A 118 -0.51 4.54 19.01
C THR A 118 -0.98 5.28 17.76
N LYS A 119 -0.23 6.30 17.30
CA LYS A 119 -0.56 7.05 16.09
C LYS A 119 -0.44 6.19 14.83
N ALA A 120 0.63 5.42 14.68
CA ALA A 120 0.81 4.50 13.54
C ALA A 120 -0.32 3.46 13.47
N ILE A 121 -0.69 2.88 14.61
CA ILE A 121 -1.78 1.92 14.73
C ILE A 121 -3.11 2.56 14.30
N ALA A 122 -3.42 3.76 14.78
CA ALA A 122 -4.66 4.46 14.45
C ALA A 122 -4.78 4.70 12.94
N ILE A 123 -3.71 5.17 12.29
CA ILE A 123 -3.68 5.40 10.84
C ILE A 123 -3.89 4.09 10.08
N LEU A 124 -3.19 3.00 10.46
CA LEU A 124 -3.34 1.70 9.81
C LEU A 124 -4.78 1.16 9.93
N GLN A 125 -5.40 1.28 11.11
CA GLN A 125 -6.78 0.85 11.34
C GLN A 125 -7.78 1.68 10.53
N GLU A 126 -7.61 2.99 10.45
CA GLU A 126 -8.45 3.88 9.63
C GLU A 126 -8.34 3.52 8.14
N CYS A 127 -7.13 3.30 7.64
CA CYS A 127 -6.92 2.84 6.27
C CYS A 127 -7.57 1.47 6.01
N ASP A 128 -7.51 0.54 6.95
CA ASP A 128 -8.12 -0.78 6.80
C ASP A 128 -9.65 -0.69 6.75
N LEU A 129 -10.28 0.20 7.53
CA LEU A 129 -11.72 0.46 7.43
C LEU A 129 -12.11 0.91 6.02
N VAL A 130 -11.38 1.84 5.42
CA VAL A 130 -11.64 2.32 4.05
C VAL A 130 -11.44 1.21 3.02
N LYS A 131 -10.41 0.38 3.18
CA LYS A 131 -10.08 -0.69 2.21
C LYS A 131 -11.09 -1.83 2.22
N PHE A 132 -11.53 -2.25 3.40
CA PHE A 132 -12.26 -3.50 3.59
C PHE A 132 -13.76 -3.31 3.89
N THR A 133 -14.23 -2.09 4.05
CA THR A 133 -15.65 -1.80 4.27
C THR A 133 -16.25 -1.00 3.11
N SER A 134 -17.55 -0.71 3.22
CA SER A 134 -18.24 0.23 2.32
C SER A 134 -18.09 1.69 2.75
N MET A 135 -17.19 1.97 3.70
CA MET A 135 -16.94 3.32 4.16
C MET A 135 -16.25 4.13 3.06
N ASN A 136 -16.87 5.23 2.68
CA ASN A 136 -16.27 6.23 1.81
C ASN A 136 -15.99 7.47 2.67
N PRO A 137 -14.73 7.74 3.03
CA PRO A 137 -14.38 8.95 3.73
C PRO A 137 -14.65 10.17 2.85
N THR A 138 -14.74 11.32 3.47
CA THR A 138 -14.69 12.58 2.73
C THR A 138 -13.25 12.85 2.26
N GLU A 139 -13.10 13.69 1.24
CA GLU A 139 -11.77 14.15 0.78
C GLU A 139 -10.95 14.75 1.93
N ARG A 140 -11.60 15.48 2.84
CA ARG A 140 -10.97 16.08 4.02
C ARG A 140 -10.43 15.03 5.00
N GLU A 141 -11.16 13.96 5.25
CA GLU A 141 -10.72 12.86 6.12
C GLU A 141 -9.54 12.12 5.52
N ALA A 142 -9.59 11.83 4.22
CA ALA A 142 -8.49 11.20 3.51
C ALA A 142 -7.22 12.08 3.51
N SER A 143 -7.35 13.39 3.26
CA SER A 143 -6.23 14.35 3.33
C SER A 143 -5.67 14.48 4.75
N LYS A 144 -6.52 14.39 5.77
CA LYS A 144 -6.09 14.36 7.17
C LYS A 144 -5.23 13.14 7.46
N CYS A 145 -5.61 11.96 6.97
CA CYS A 145 -4.82 10.72 7.11
C CYS A 145 -3.41 10.88 6.50
N THR A 146 -3.29 11.52 5.31
CA THR A 146 -1.98 11.85 4.72
C THR A 146 -1.17 12.78 5.61
N SER A 147 -1.79 13.86 6.11
CA SER A 147 -1.11 14.84 6.99
C SER A 147 -0.63 14.21 8.29
N GLU A 148 -1.42 13.33 8.89
CA GLU A 148 -1.05 12.60 10.11
C GLU A 148 0.11 11.62 9.85
N THR A 149 0.17 11.02 8.65
CA THR A 149 1.28 10.16 8.24
C THR A 149 2.56 10.96 8.04
N ILE A 150 2.49 12.14 7.39
CA ILE A 150 3.63 13.06 7.25
C ILE A 150 4.16 13.45 8.63
N GLN A 151 3.27 13.80 9.55
CA GLN A 151 3.64 14.17 10.91
C GLN A 151 4.30 13.00 11.65
N LEU A 152 3.75 11.77 11.56
CA LEU A 152 4.33 10.59 12.17
C LEU A 152 5.78 10.36 11.69
N ILE A 153 6.01 10.38 10.37
CA ILE A 153 7.32 10.19 9.76
C ILE A 153 8.29 11.30 10.20
N THR A 154 7.82 12.55 10.26
CA THR A 154 8.65 13.70 10.65
C THR A 154 9.03 13.66 12.13
N ASP A 155 8.10 13.34 13.00
CA ASP A 155 8.32 13.29 14.45
C ASP A 155 9.28 12.16 14.84
N THR A 156 9.22 11.03 14.11
CA THR A 156 10.07 9.85 14.37
C THR A 156 11.42 9.90 13.68
N LYS A 157 11.71 10.92 12.88
CA LYS A 157 12.99 11.10 12.15
C LYS A 157 14.24 10.92 13.01
N ARG A 158 14.21 11.47 14.23
CA ARG A 158 15.37 11.40 15.16
C ARG A 158 15.61 9.98 15.66
N LEU A 159 14.55 9.21 15.87
CA LEU A 159 14.63 7.82 16.34
C LEU A 159 15.24 6.93 15.27
N VAL A 160 14.80 7.05 14.03
CA VAL A 160 15.32 6.28 12.88
C VAL A 160 16.78 6.57 12.61
N ASN A 161 17.20 7.83 12.68
CA ASN A 161 18.61 8.23 12.47
C ASN A 161 19.53 7.84 13.63
N GLY A 162 18.98 7.65 14.83
CA GLY A 162 19.72 7.17 16.02
C GLY A 162 20.07 5.69 15.94
N ASN A 163 19.15 4.84 15.50
CA ASN A 163 19.36 3.40 15.36
C ASN A 163 20.37 3.04 14.27
N GLY A 164 20.47 3.81 13.19
CA GLY A 164 21.45 3.57 12.13
C GLY A 164 22.91 3.84 12.54
N ARG A 165 23.17 4.39 13.74
CA ARG A 165 24.54 4.62 14.26
C ARG A 165 25.07 3.49 15.14
N GLN A 166 24.24 2.60 15.63
CA GLN A 166 24.66 1.52 16.53
C GLN A 166 25.17 0.26 15.80
N GLU A 167 24.90 0.12 14.48
CA GLU A 167 25.40 -1.04 13.71
C GLU A 167 26.80 -0.86 13.10
N LYS A 168 27.52 0.21 13.44
CA LYS A 168 28.89 0.47 12.95
C LYS A 168 29.92 0.58 14.10
N CYS A 169 29.89 -0.37 15.02
CA CYS A 169 31.01 -0.61 15.94
C CYS A 169 31.43 -2.06 15.91
#